data_52181c90efdb333a73ccc6470872247a
#
_entry.id   52181c90efdb333a73ccc6470872247a
#
_cell.length_a   1.000
_cell.length_b   1.000
_cell.length_c   1.000
_cell.angle_alpha   90.00
_cell.angle_beta   90.00
_cell.angle_gamma   90.00
#
_symmetry.space_group_name_H-M   'P 1'
#
loop_
_entity.id
_entity.type
_entity.pdbx_description
1 polymer ?
#
loop_
_entity_poly.entity_id
_entity_poly.type
_entity_poly.pdbx_seq_one_letter_code
_entity_poly.pdbx_strand_id
1 'polypeptide(L)'
;MPEAGIDWRHVDAHCVVVVKPAGLPSVPGRADGLQDCLALRVQQAVADALVVHRLDMATSGLMLFARGLPAQRTLSRAFEQRRVHKRYVALVAGLPAADAGEITLPLIADWPNRPRQKVDETLGKPSLTRWRVLARDASAGLARVALEPLTGRSHQLRVHLAAIGHPIVGDALYGGSGDRKSTRLNSSHS
;
A
#
# COMPACT_ATOMS: atom_id res chain seq x y z
N MET A 1 -12.87 -19.48 -16.83
CA MET A 1 -12.35 -20.04 -15.56
C MET A 1 -11.27 -19.09 -15.08
N PRO A 2 -11.33 -18.57 -13.83
CA PRO A 2 -10.24 -17.76 -13.30
C PRO A 2 -8.99 -18.63 -13.16
N GLU A 3 -7.86 -18.14 -13.69
CA GLU A 3 -6.58 -18.85 -13.64
C GLU A 3 -6.16 -19.17 -12.21
N ALA A 4 -5.55 -20.37 -12.05
CA ALA A 4 -4.95 -20.81 -10.81
C ALA A 4 -3.88 -19.81 -10.34
N GLY A 5 -4.07 -19.22 -9.16
CA GLY A 5 -3.08 -18.32 -8.52
C GLY A 5 -3.54 -16.91 -8.21
N ILE A 6 -4.73 -16.48 -8.66
CA ILE A 6 -5.33 -15.19 -8.27
C ILE A 6 -6.47 -15.41 -7.29
N ASP A 7 -6.44 -14.73 -6.16
CA ASP A 7 -7.53 -14.73 -5.18
C ASP A 7 -8.57 -13.67 -5.59
N TRP A 8 -9.59 -14.11 -6.32
CA TRP A 8 -10.70 -13.29 -6.83
C TRP A 8 -11.71 -13.03 -5.71
N ARG A 9 -12.07 -11.76 -5.50
CA ARG A 9 -13.05 -11.34 -4.48
C ARG A 9 -14.35 -10.83 -5.09
N HIS A 10 -14.27 -10.18 -6.26
CA HIS A 10 -15.44 -9.67 -6.96
C HIS A 10 -15.15 -9.53 -8.44
N VAL A 11 -16.14 -9.84 -9.28
CA VAL A 11 -16.09 -9.60 -10.73
C VAL A 11 -17.52 -9.25 -11.18
N ASP A 12 -17.67 -8.06 -11.77
CA ASP A 12 -18.92 -7.64 -12.40
C ASP A 12 -18.65 -6.95 -13.75
N ALA A 13 -19.67 -6.30 -14.32
CA ALA A 13 -19.55 -5.58 -15.61
C ALA A 13 -18.68 -4.31 -15.54
N HIS A 14 -18.36 -3.81 -14.34
CA HIS A 14 -17.71 -2.52 -14.15
C HIS A 14 -16.33 -2.62 -13.46
N CYS A 15 -16.13 -3.64 -12.64
CA CYS A 15 -14.89 -3.80 -11.90
C CYS A 15 -14.54 -5.24 -11.56
N VAL A 16 -13.27 -5.41 -11.19
CA VAL A 16 -12.69 -6.63 -10.66
C VAL A 16 -11.95 -6.30 -9.38
N VAL A 17 -12.15 -7.09 -8.33
CA VAL A 17 -11.40 -6.99 -7.07
C VAL A 17 -10.67 -8.30 -6.82
N VAL A 18 -9.38 -8.20 -6.61
CA VAL A 18 -8.50 -9.36 -6.32
C VAL A 18 -7.62 -9.07 -5.11
N VAL A 19 -7.09 -10.11 -4.49
CA VAL A 19 -6.06 -9.97 -3.45
C VAL A 19 -4.68 -10.04 -4.09
N LYS A 20 -3.90 -8.98 -3.99
CA LYS A 20 -2.49 -8.99 -4.37
C LYS A 20 -1.67 -9.68 -3.27
N PRO A 21 -0.88 -10.70 -3.57
CA PRO A 21 0.08 -11.23 -2.60
C PRO A 21 1.22 -10.25 -2.35
N ALA A 22 1.87 -10.35 -1.18
CA ALA A 22 3.14 -9.69 -0.93
C ALA A 22 4.23 -10.24 -1.87
N GLY A 23 5.16 -9.39 -2.31
CA GLY A 23 6.24 -9.76 -3.21
C GLY A 23 5.91 -9.66 -4.70
N LEU A 24 4.63 -9.65 -5.10
CA LEU A 24 4.21 -9.45 -6.48
C LEU A 24 4.05 -7.96 -6.80
N PRO A 25 4.66 -7.42 -7.87
CA PRO A 25 4.38 -6.07 -8.34
C PRO A 25 2.90 -5.88 -8.73
N SER A 26 2.35 -4.68 -8.53
CA SER A 26 1.00 -4.33 -8.99
C SER A 26 0.93 -4.16 -10.51
N VAL A 27 1.97 -3.59 -11.08
CA VAL A 27 2.15 -3.29 -12.53
C VAL A 27 3.58 -3.65 -12.92
N PRO A 28 3.89 -3.77 -14.24
CA PRO A 28 5.24 -4.10 -14.67
C PRO A 28 6.28 -3.13 -14.10
N GLY A 29 7.36 -3.66 -13.58
CA GLY A 29 8.50 -2.89 -13.10
C GLY A 29 9.41 -2.45 -14.25
N ARG A 30 10.34 -1.53 -13.95
CA ARG A 30 11.33 -1.05 -14.94
C ARG A 30 12.56 -1.96 -15.04
N ALA A 31 12.85 -2.74 -14.00
CA ALA A 31 13.98 -3.65 -13.97
C ALA A 31 13.62 -4.96 -14.67
N ASP A 32 14.65 -5.59 -15.27
CA ASP A 32 14.54 -6.93 -15.84
C ASP A 32 14.09 -7.92 -14.76
N GLY A 33 13.20 -8.85 -15.14
CA GLY A 33 12.61 -9.83 -14.20
C GLY A 33 11.39 -9.33 -13.40
N LEU A 34 11.00 -8.04 -13.49
CA LEU A 34 9.79 -7.49 -12.87
C LEU A 34 8.63 -7.33 -13.86
N GLN A 35 8.62 -8.12 -14.93
CA GLN A 35 7.52 -8.09 -15.92
C GLN A 35 6.28 -8.83 -15.40
N ASP A 36 6.47 -9.94 -14.65
CA ASP A 36 5.36 -10.63 -14.01
C ASP A 36 4.75 -9.74 -12.90
N CYS A 37 3.47 -9.42 -13.05
CA CYS A 37 2.76 -8.54 -12.13
C CYS A 37 1.27 -8.86 -12.07
N LEU A 38 0.60 -8.40 -11.01
CA LEU A 38 -0.82 -8.67 -10.83
C LEU A 38 -1.67 -8.16 -12.01
N ALA A 39 -1.37 -6.97 -12.56
CA ALA A 39 -2.14 -6.41 -13.66
C ALA A 39 -2.14 -7.31 -14.89
N LEU A 40 -0.99 -7.84 -15.30
CA LEU A 40 -0.90 -8.74 -16.45
C LEU A 40 -1.63 -10.06 -16.18
N ARG A 41 -1.49 -10.63 -14.99
CA ARG A 41 -2.22 -11.86 -14.62
C ARG A 41 -3.73 -11.66 -14.65
N VAL A 42 -4.25 -10.53 -14.13
CA VAL A 42 -5.68 -10.20 -14.18
C VAL A 42 -6.14 -10.00 -15.61
N GLN A 43 -5.35 -9.32 -16.47
CA GLN A 43 -5.68 -9.07 -17.86
C GLN A 43 -5.71 -10.34 -18.72
N GLN A 44 -4.96 -11.38 -18.37
CA GLN A 44 -5.05 -12.69 -19.03
C GLN A 44 -6.44 -13.31 -18.86
N ALA A 45 -7.06 -13.13 -17.69
CA ALA A 45 -8.40 -13.66 -17.41
C ALA A 45 -9.53 -12.67 -17.78
N VAL A 46 -9.28 -11.37 -17.67
CA VAL A 46 -10.25 -10.27 -17.92
C VAL A 46 -9.54 -9.22 -18.77
N ALA A 47 -9.60 -9.40 -20.09
CA ALA A 47 -8.80 -8.63 -21.06
C ALA A 47 -9.03 -7.11 -21.01
N ASP A 48 -10.23 -6.67 -20.59
CA ASP A 48 -10.61 -5.26 -20.45
C ASP A 48 -10.31 -4.67 -19.05
N ALA A 49 -9.60 -5.42 -18.18
CA ALA A 49 -9.21 -4.94 -16.85
C ALA A 49 -8.13 -3.84 -16.94
N LEU A 50 -8.42 -2.70 -16.33
CA LEU A 50 -7.56 -1.52 -16.34
C LEU A 50 -7.21 -1.09 -14.92
N VAL A 51 -5.94 -0.75 -14.70
CA VAL A 51 -5.42 -0.31 -13.40
C VAL A 51 -5.99 1.06 -13.04
N VAL A 52 -6.48 1.22 -11.81
CA VAL A 52 -6.97 2.50 -11.25
C VAL A 52 -6.17 2.95 -10.02
N HIS A 53 -5.52 2.03 -9.32
CA HIS A 53 -4.58 2.30 -8.24
C HIS A 53 -3.55 1.17 -8.13
N ARG A 54 -2.57 1.32 -7.26
CA ARG A 54 -1.56 0.30 -7.03
C ARG A 54 -1.19 0.19 -5.55
N LEU A 55 -0.73 -1.00 -5.17
CA LEU A 55 -0.07 -1.30 -3.90
C LEU A 55 1.44 -1.45 -4.15
N ASP A 56 2.25 -1.17 -3.14
CA ASP A 56 3.68 -1.47 -3.17
C ASP A 56 3.90 -2.99 -3.31
N MET A 57 5.03 -3.40 -3.85
CA MET A 57 5.37 -4.81 -4.08
C MET A 57 5.27 -5.62 -2.77
N ALA A 58 5.80 -5.10 -1.67
CA ALA A 58 5.76 -5.76 -0.36
C ALA A 58 4.37 -5.75 0.31
N THR A 59 3.43 -4.91 -0.15
CA THR A 59 2.08 -4.80 0.42
C THR A 59 1.18 -5.87 -0.16
N SER A 60 0.49 -6.63 0.70
CA SER A 60 -0.61 -7.52 0.31
C SER A 60 -1.97 -6.85 0.53
N GLY A 61 -3.00 -7.34 -0.16
CA GLY A 61 -4.37 -6.93 0.07
C GLY A 61 -5.16 -6.62 -1.18
N LEU A 62 -6.34 -6.05 -1.01
CA LEU A 62 -7.29 -5.81 -2.10
C LEU A 62 -6.74 -4.82 -3.12
N MET A 63 -6.90 -5.18 -4.38
CA MET A 63 -6.61 -4.32 -5.51
C MET A 63 -7.80 -4.33 -6.48
N LEU A 64 -8.28 -3.12 -6.82
CA LEU A 64 -9.41 -2.88 -7.69
C LEU A 64 -8.91 -2.58 -9.10
N PHE A 65 -9.53 -3.22 -10.09
CA PHE A 65 -9.37 -2.92 -11.51
C PHE A 65 -10.71 -2.48 -12.08
N ALA A 66 -10.69 -1.52 -12.99
CA ALA A 66 -11.88 -1.14 -13.76
C ALA A 66 -12.04 -2.06 -14.96
N ARG A 67 -13.28 -2.21 -15.46
CA ARG A 67 -13.56 -2.87 -16.73
C ARG A 67 -13.91 -1.83 -17.79
N GLY A 68 -13.02 -1.69 -18.76
CA GLY A 68 -13.13 -0.71 -19.83
C GLY A 68 -12.84 0.74 -19.40
N LEU A 69 -12.66 1.62 -20.38
CA LEU A 69 -12.28 3.02 -20.18
C LEU A 69 -13.32 3.86 -19.40
N PRO A 70 -14.65 3.71 -19.60
CA PRO A 70 -15.61 4.50 -18.83
C PRO A 70 -15.53 4.23 -17.34
N ALA A 71 -15.45 2.95 -16.93
CA ALA A 71 -15.30 2.56 -15.53
C ALA A 71 -13.95 3.02 -14.96
N GLN A 72 -12.86 2.92 -15.74
CA GLN A 72 -11.55 3.40 -15.33
C GLN A 72 -11.55 4.89 -15.00
N ARG A 73 -12.15 5.73 -15.86
CA ARG A 73 -12.25 7.18 -15.63
C ARG A 73 -13.04 7.49 -14.36
N THR A 74 -14.15 6.79 -14.14
CA THR A 74 -15.00 6.98 -12.95
C THR A 74 -14.28 6.58 -11.67
N LEU A 75 -13.68 5.40 -11.65
CA LEU A 75 -12.96 4.88 -10.49
C LEU A 75 -11.69 5.67 -10.21
N SER A 76 -10.89 6.02 -11.24
CA SER A 76 -9.70 6.86 -11.07
C SER A 76 -10.04 8.21 -10.46
N ARG A 77 -11.13 8.84 -10.91
CA ARG A 77 -11.65 10.09 -10.33
C ARG A 77 -12.08 9.90 -8.86
N ALA A 78 -12.68 8.75 -8.51
CA ALA A 78 -13.05 8.46 -7.13
C ALA A 78 -11.83 8.34 -6.22
N PHE A 79 -10.72 7.72 -6.68
CA PHE A 79 -9.45 7.69 -5.96
C PHE A 79 -8.81 9.08 -5.84
N GLU A 80 -8.77 9.85 -6.93
CA GLU A 80 -8.23 11.20 -6.96
C GLU A 80 -8.99 12.14 -6.00
N GLN A 81 -10.31 12.05 -6.00
CA GLN A 81 -11.20 12.83 -5.13
C GLN A 81 -11.31 12.28 -3.71
N ARG A 82 -10.52 11.24 -3.36
CA ARG A 82 -10.48 10.63 -2.02
C ARG A 82 -11.84 10.08 -1.55
N ARG A 83 -12.69 9.65 -2.48
CA ARG A 83 -13.99 9.02 -2.19
C ARG A 83 -13.88 7.52 -1.90
N VAL A 84 -12.68 6.94 -2.06
CA VAL A 84 -12.38 5.55 -1.71
C VAL A 84 -11.70 5.53 -0.35
N HIS A 85 -12.35 4.90 0.63
CA HIS A 85 -11.78 4.68 1.94
C HIS A 85 -10.82 3.50 1.91
N LYS A 86 -9.62 3.72 2.42
CA LYS A 86 -8.52 2.72 2.43
C LYS A 86 -8.15 2.41 3.86
N ARG A 87 -8.13 1.14 4.21
CA ARG A 87 -7.68 0.66 5.51
C ARG A 87 -6.53 -0.32 5.35
N TYR A 88 -5.55 -0.19 6.21
CA TYR A 88 -4.39 -1.07 6.26
C TYR A 88 -4.15 -1.51 7.71
N VAL A 89 -3.48 -2.64 7.84
CA VAL A 89 -2.98 -3.11 9.14
C VAL A 89 -1.49 -3.37 8.98
N ALA A 90 -0.70 -2.86 9.91
CA ALA A 90 0.74 -3.09 9.96
C ALA A 90 1.16 -3.57 11.34
N LEU A 91 2.22 -4.38 11.37
CA LEU A 91 3.01 -4.63 12.56
C LEU A 91 4.17 -3.64 12.56
N VAL A 92 4.33 -2.89 13.64
CA VAL A 92 5.37 -1.85 13.76
C VAL A 92 6.31 -2.16 14.90
N ALA A 93 7.57 -1.72 14.77
CA ALA A 93 8.55 -1.80 15.83
C ALA A 93 8.29 -0.73 16.89
N GLY A 94 8.52 -1.09 18.15
CA GLY A 94 8.28 -0.24 19.31
C GLY A 94 6.79 -0.19 19.70
N LEU A 95 6.54 0.49 20.83
CA LEU A 95 5.24 0.60 21.43
C LEU A 95 4.80 2.08 21.39
N PRO A 96 3.91 2.48 20.47
CA PRO A 96 3.40 3.86 20.45
C PRO A 96 2.78 4.21 21.81
N ALA A 97 3.16 5.36 22.38
CA ALA A 97 2.64 5.82 23.67
C ALA A 97 1.15 6.20 23.59
N ALA A 98 0.74 6.81 22.48
CA ALA A 98 -0.66 7.14 22.22
C ALA A 98 -1.40 5.95 21.61
N ASP A 99 -2.72 5.91 21.78
CA ASP A 99 -3.59 4.88 21.19
C ASP A 99 -3.98 5.19 19.75
N ALA A 100 -3.93 6.45 19.35
CA ALA A 100 -4.25 6.91 18.00
C ALA A 100 -3.59 8.27 17.72
N GLY A 101 -3.54 8.64 16.45
CA GLY A 101 -3.03 9.94 16.03
C GLY A 101 -3.10 10.17 14.54
N GLU A 102 -2.61 11.33 14.11
CA GLU A 102 -2.45 11.72 12.72
C GLU A 102 -0.98 12.02 12.42
N ILE A 103 -0.54 11.69 11.19
CA ILE A 103 0.79 12.02 10.68
C ILE A 103 0.58 12.88 9.44
N THR A 104 1.02 14.14 9.51
CA THR A 104 0.79 15.17 8.46
C THR A 104 2.07 15.58 7.76
N LEU A 105 3.06 14.69 7.74
CA LEU A 105 4.39 14.97 7.17
C LEU A 105 4.37 14.95 5.65
N PRO A 106 4.84 16.02 4.96
CA PRO A 106 4.87 16.08 3.50
C PRO A 106 5.97 15.18 2.92
N LEU A 107 5.69 14.55 1.77
CA LEU A 107 6.55 13.53 1.19
C LEU A 107 7.02 13.89 -0.23
N ILE A 108 8.28 13.55 -0.52
CA ILE A 108 8.90 13.67 -1.84
C ILE A 108 9.80 12.45 -2.14
N ALA A 109 10.08 12.22 -3.42
CA ALA A 109 11.03 11.20 -3.82
C ALA A 109 12.45 11.53 -3.35
N ASP A 110 13.11 10.59 -2.71
CA ASP A 110 14.54 10.67 -2.37
C ASP A 110 15.36 10.24 -3.60
N TRP A 111 15.60 11.20 -4.49
CA TRP A 111 16.22 10.94 -5.79
C TRP A 111 17.55 10.19 -5.73
N PRO A 112 18.48 10.54 -4.82
CA PRO A 112 19.75 9.80 -4.68
C PRO A 112 19.56 8.36 -4.22
N ASN A 113 18.50 8.08 -3.44
CA ASN A 113 18.26 6.77 -2.80
C ASN A 113 17.01 6.07 -3.35
N ARG A 114 16.70 6.22 -4.64
CA ARG A 114 15.55 5.55 -5.27
C ARG A 114 15.54 4.04 -5.00
N PRO A 115 14.35 3.45 -4.77
CA PRO A 115 12.98 3.99 -4.90
C PRO A 115 12.46 4.68 -3.62
N ARG A 116 13.32 5.08 -2.67
CA ARG A 116 12.90 5.66 -1.38
C ARG A 116 12.15 6.99 -1.57
N GLN A 117 11.29 7.26 -0.61
CA GLN A 117 10.66 8.56 -0.37
C GLN A 117 11.22 9.12 0.95
N LYS A 118 11.14 10.42 1.15
CA LYS A 118 11.54 11.12 2.37
C LYS A 118 10.52 12.18 2.77
N VAL A 119 10.56 12.56 4.05
CA VAL A 119 9.88 13.76 4.53
C VAL A 119 10.68 14.98 4.08
N ASP A 120 9.99 15.99 3.58
CA ASP A 120 10.59 17.26 3.17
C ASP A 120 9.55 18.37 3.36
N GLU A 121 9.75 19.20 4.36
CA GLU A 121 8.81 20.26 4.74
C GLU A 121 8.71 21.38 3.70
N THR A 122 9.71 21.53 2.83
CA THR A 122 9.77 22.61 1.85
C THR A 122 9.20 22.21 0.50
N LEU A 123 9.59 21.05 -0.02
CA LEU A 123 9.27 20.59 -1.36
C LEU A 123 8.32 19.37 -1.38
N GLY A 124 8.06 18.80 -0.21
CA GLY A 124 7.21 17.63 -0.07
C GLY A 124 5.75 17.92 -0.40
N LYS A 125 5.08 16.94 -0.99
CA LYS A 125 3.64 17.01 -1.25
C LYS A 125 2.87 16.69 0.02
N PRO A 126 1.87 17.50 0.42
CA PRO A 126 1.05 17.26 1.60
C PRO A 126 0.52 15.84 1.64
N SER A 127 0.68 15.19 2.78
CA SER A 127 0.17 13.85 3.03
C SER A 127 -0.34 13.69 4.45
N LEU A 128 -1.39 12.87 4.61
CA LEU A 128 -2.08 12.66 5.87
C LEU A 128 -2.41 11.18 6.04
N THR A 129 -1.98 10.63 7.17
CA THR A 129 -2.30 9.27 7.60
C THR A 129 -2.88 9.31 9.02
N ARG A 130 -4.06 8.75 9.21
CA ARG A 130 -4.59 8.42 10.53
C ARG A 130 -4.13 7.04 10.94
N TRP A 131 -3.86 6.87 12.23
CA TRP A 131 -3.47 5.58 12.76
C TRP A 131 -4.13 5.33 14.12
N ARG A 132 -4.30 4.05 14.46
CA ARG A 132 -4.82 3.60 15.75
C ARG A 132 -4.17 2.28 16.13
N VAL A 133 -3.75 2.15 17.38
CA VAL A 133 -3.25 0.91 17.94
C VAL A 133 -4.39 -0.10 18.07
N LEU A 134 -4.17 -1.30 17.56
CA LEU A 134 -5.07 -2.44 17.69
C LEU A 134 -4.65 -3.38 18.84
N ALA A 135 -3.32 -3.55 18.99
CA ALA A 135 -2.74 -4.36 20.05
C ALA A 135 -1.28 -3.94 20.29
N ARG A 136 -0.79 -4.15 21.51
CA ARG A 136 0.62 -4.01 21.89
C ARG A 136 1.12 -5.34 22.44
N ASP A 137 2.31 -5.74 22.02
CA ASP A 137 3.06 -6.85 22.58
C ASP A 137 4.33 -6.28 23.24
N ALA A 138 4.24 -6.07 24.54
CA ALA A 138 5.35 -5.49 25.30
C ALA A 138 6.55 -6.44 25.36
N SER A 139 6.33 -7.76 25.32
CA SER A 139 7.39 -8.76 25.37
C SER A 139 8.22 -8.78 24.08
N ALA A 140 7.57 -8.58 22.94
CA ALA A 140 8.23 -8.49 21.63
C ALA A 140 8.67 -7.06 21.27
N GLY A 141 8.23 -6.04 22.01
CA GLY A 141 8.44 -4.64 21.64
C GLY A 141 7.75 -4.24 20.35
N LEU A 142 6.56 -4.81 20.06
CA LEU A 142 5.84 -4.65 18.81
C LEU A 142 4.42 -4.14 19.06
N ALA A 143 3.88 -3.41 18.08
CA ALA A 143 2.47 -3.04 18.09
C ALA A 143 1.82 -3.33 16.72
N ARG A 144 0.55 -3.72 16.77
CA ARG A 144 -0.31 -3.85 15.59
C ARG A 144 -1.14 -2.57 15.46
N VAL A 145 -1.06 -1.92 14.31
CA VAL A 145 -1.73 -0.65 14.08
C VAL A 145 -2.65 -0.70 12.86
N ALA A 146 -3.83 -0.09 12.98
CA ALA A 146 -4.69 0.22 11.85
C ALA A 146 -4.29 1.57 11.28
N LEU A 147 -4.31 1.70 9.95
CA LEU A 147 -3.86 2.86 9.21
C LEU A 147 -4.92 3.26 8.19
N GLU A 148 -5.23 4.54 8.12
CA GLU A 148 -6.13 5.13 7.13
C GLU A 148 -5.39 6.26 6.41
N PRO A 149 -4.83 6.01 5.19
CA PRO A 149 -4.21 7.07 4.39
C PRO A 149 -5.28 7.90 3.69
N LEU A 150 -5.46 9.17 4.10
CA LEU A 150 -6.38 10.11 3.47
C LEU A 150 -5.81 10.64 2.14
N THR A 151 -4.52 10.57 1.97
CA THR A 151 -3.79 10.82 0.72
C THR A 151 -3.19 9.51 0.20
N GLY A 152 -2.60 9.50 -1.00
CA GLY A 152 -2.04 8.29 -1.61
C GLY A 152 -0.66 8.52 -2.22
N ARG A 153 0.32 9.01 -1.42
CA ARG A 153 1.69 9.17 -1.89
C ARG A 153 2.43 7.84 -1.90
N SER A 154 3.41 7.71 -2.78
CA SER A 154 4.27 6.51 -2.81
C SER A 154 4.90 6.27 -1.45
N HIS A 155 4.92 5.03 -0.99
CA HIS A 155 5.46 4.58 0.30
C HIS A 155 4.92 5.35 1.53
N GLN A 156 3.77 6.04 1.42
CA GLN A 156 3.30 6.98 2.44
C GLN A 156 3.25 6.35 3.84
N LEU A 157 2.58 5.23 4.01
CA LEU A 157 2.44 4.57 5.32
C LEU A 157 3.78 4.16 5.91
N ARG A 158 4.69 3.70 5.08
CA ARG A 158 6.03 3.22 5.44
C ARG A 158 6.90 4.37 5.96
N VAL A 159 6.95 5.49 5.20
CA VAL A 159 7.72 6.69 5.59
C VAL A 159 7.11 7.35 6.80
N HIS A 160 5.78 7.50 6.87
CA HIS A 160 5.09 8.13 8.00
C HIS A 160 5.37 7.37 9.30
N LEU A 161 5.20 6.05 9.31
CA LEU A 161 5.45 5.25 10.50
C LEU A 161 6.93 5.26 10.91
N ALA A 162 7.85 5.20 9.96
CA ALA A 162 9.28 5.32 10.26
C ALA A 162 9.63 6.71 10.84
N ALA A 163 9.03 7.78 10.31
CA ALA A 163 9.27 9.16 10.75
C ALA A 163 8.82 9.41 12.20
N ILE A 164 7.78 8.70 12.67
CA ILE A 164 7.34 8.78 14.06
C ILE A 164 8.02 7.74 14.98
N GLY A 165 9.08 7.06 14.50
CA GLY A 165 9.87 6.12 15.29
C GLY A 165 9.28 4.71 15.39
N HIS A 166 8.24 4.40 14.62
CA HIS A 166 7.57 3.09 14.61
C HIS A 166 7.57 2.45 13.20
N PRO A 167 8.75 2.12 12.63
CA PRO A 167 8.83 1.54 11.30
C PRO A 167 8.08 0.22 11.21
N ILE A 168 7.58 -0.11 10.01
CA ILE A 168 6.92 -1.38 9.75
C ILE A 168 7.95 -2.51 9.84
N VAL A 169 7.62 -3.54 10.59
CA VAL A 169 8.47 -4.72 10.77
C VAL A 169 8.74 -5.39 9.42
N GLY A 170 10.02 -5.66 9.15
CA GLY A 170 10.49 -6.28 7.91
C GLY A 170 10.48 -5.36 6.69
N ASP A 171 10.28 -4.05 6.84
CA ASP A 171 10.42 -3.11 5.74
C ASP A 171 11.89 -2.92 5.36
N ALA A 172 12.28 -3.47 4.19
CA ALA A 172 13.67 -3.44 3.72
C ALA A 172 14.22 -2.04 3.40
N LEU A 173 13.33 -1.04 3.23
CA LEU A 173 13.73 0.33 2.88
C LEU A 173 13.73 1.27 4.08
N TYR A 174 12.79 1.12 5.01
CA TYR A 174 12.56 2.07 6.11
C TYR A 174 12.64 1.42 7.49
N GLY A 175 12.67 0.07 7.57
CA GLY A 175 12.96 -0.65 8.81
C GLY A 175 14.39 -0.38 9.26
N GLY A 176 14.60 -0.24 10.57
CA GLY A 176 15.95 -0.13 11.14
C GLY A 176 16.79 -1.39 10.84
N SER A 177 18.11 -1.28 10.97
CA SER A 177 19.09 -2.32 10.63
C SER A 177 18.98 -3.65 11.40
N GLY A 178 17.96 -3.83 12.23
CA GLY A 178 17.76 -5.01 13.07
C GLY A 178 16.74 -6.03 12.57
N ASP A 179 15.90 -5.71 11.57
CA ASP A 179 14.73 -6.57 11.28
C ASP A 179 14.58 -6.89 9.79
N ARG A 180 15.29 -7.92 9.32
CA ARG A 180 15.25 -8.39 7.92
C ARG A 180 14.26 -9.54 7.69
N LYS A 181 13.35 -9.86 8.61
CA LYS A 181 12.43 -10.99 8.46
C LYS A 181 10.97 -10.54 8.40
N SER A 182 10.36 -10.69 7.22
CA SER A 182 8.94 -10.62 6.83
C SER A 182 8.21 -9.27 6.98
N THR A 183 8.10 -8.55 5.86
CA THR A 183 7.17 -7.40 5.72
C THR A 183 5.75 -7.92 5.42
N ARG A 184 4.79 -7.65 6.28
CA ARG A 184 3.37 -7.92 6.00
C ARG A 184 2.52 -6.68 6.25
N LEU A 185 2.23 -5.93 5.18
CA LEU A 185 1.15 -4.95 5.12
C LEU A 185 -0.06 -5.61 4.46
N ASN A 186 -1.20 -5.55 5.13
CA ASN A 186 -2.45 -6.05 4.59
C ASN A 186 -3.37 -4.85 4.31
N SER A 187 -3.93 -4.76 3.10
CA SER A 187 -4.86 -3.69 2.73
C SER A 187 -6.28 -4.23 2.56
N SER A 188 -7.26 -3.47 3.03
CA SER A 188 -8.67 -3.66 2.72
C SER A 188 -9.26 -2.33 2.25
N HIS A 189 -10.27 -2.40 1.38
CA HIS A 189 -10.99 -1.24 0.84
C HIS A 189 -12.48 -1.39 1.16
N SER A 190 -13.10 -0.34 1.57
CA SER A 190 -14.54 -0.22 1.76
C SER A 190 -15.06 1.08 1.13
#